data_dc343f59505bb4fe48a0ba1be176f529
#
_entry.id   dc343f59505bb4fe48a0ba1be176f529
#
_cell.length_a   1.000
_cell.length_b   1.000
_cell.length_c   1.000
_cell.angle_alpha   90.00
_cell.angle_beta   90.00
_cell.angle_gamma   90.00
#
_symmetry.space_group_name_H-M   'P 1'
#
loop_
_entity.id
_entity.type
_entity.pdbx_description
1 polymer ?
#
loop_
_entity_poly.entity_id
_entity_poly.type
_entity_poly.pdbx_seq_one_letter_code
_entity_poly.pdbx_strand_id
1 'polypeptide(L)'
;IRKKSWYERYRWFFTSDGMLAVGGRDGSSNSALVRKHMENDDKIFHAEINGSPFFILKDRSESLMPLSLEETAQATVCFSRAWQVSGHGLSSFWVKPDQIKKAAPTGQSMGKGSFMIYGTRNFIKVASLKLAVGILKEDENFLLVSGPVEPIKKNCLCYVIIEPGGSPISDVAKKIRAEFNKSDDKFQKLFVVDDYVRALPTGSSKITSTGTQKLI
;
A
#
# COMPACT_ATOMS: atom_id res chain seq x y z
N ILE A 1 -26.03 -1.42 4.50
CA ILE A 1 -24.75 -2.00 3.99
C ILE A 1 -24.07 -0.93 3.15
N ARG A 2 -22.88 -0.50 3.56
CA ARG A 2 -22.08 0.48 2.84
C ARG A 2 -21.62 -0.06 1.46
N LYS A 3 -21.76 0.74 0.41
CA LYS A 3 -21.18 0.40 -0.89
C LYS A 3 -19.67 0.57 -0.83
N LYS A 4 -18.94 -0.49 -1.08
CA LYS A 4 -17.47 -0.44 -1.13
C LYS A 4 -16.97 0.31 -2.36
N SER A 5 -15.94 1.12 -2.18
CA SER A 5 -15.22 1.75 -3.29
C SER A 5 -14.45 0.70 -4.10
N TRP A 6 -14.22 0.96 -5.38
CA TRP A 6 -13.56 0.00 -6.28
C TRP A 6 -12.16 -0.41 -5.83
N TYR A 7 -11.45 0.50 -5.14
CA TYR A 7 -10.08 0.27 -4.70
C TYR A 7 -9.95 -0.57 -3.43
N GLU A 8 -11.02 -0.76 -2.66
CA GLU A 8 -10.96 -1.47 -1.37
C GLU A 8 -10.61 -2.96 -1.49
N ARG A 9 -10.72 -3.53 -2.66
CA ARG A 9 -10.24 -4.90 -2.96
C ARG A 9 -8.74 -5.00 -3.18
N TYR A 10 -8.06 -3.86 -3.36
CA TYR A 10 -6.63 -3.72 -3.52
C TYR A 10 -5.98 -3.24 -2.24
N ARG A 11 -4.66 -3.06 -2.23
CA ARG A 11 -3.99 -2.23 -1.23
C ARG A 11 -4.24 -0.78 -1.58
N TRP A 12 -4.56 0.05 -0.60
CA TRP A 12 -4.87 1.44 -0.86
C TRP A 12 -4.56 2.30 0.36
N PHE A 13 -4.26 3.55 0.11
CA PHE A 13 -4.20 4.61 1.10
C PHE A 13 -4.33 5.96 0.42
N PHE A 14 -4.66 6.99 1.19
CA PHE A 14 -4.56 8.37 0.75
C PHE A 14 -3.23 8.94 1.21
N THR A 15 -2.49 9.60 0.30
CA THR A 15 -1.23 10.25 0.62
C THR A 15 -1.46 11.46 1.53
N SER A 16 -0.40 12.01 2.10
CA SER A 16 -0.48 13.22 2.91
C SER A 16 -1.04 14.43 2.14
N ASP A 17 -0.93 14.43 0.82
CA ASP A 17 -1.54 15.43 -0.08
C ASP A 17 -2.97 15.09 -0.48
N GLY A 18 -3.54 14.01 0.03
CA GLY A 18 -4.90 13.59 -0.27
C GLY A 18 -5.10 12.81 -1.58
N MET A 19 -4.02 12.37 -2.23
CA MET A 19 -4.08 11.57 -3.45
C MET A 19 -4.29 10.10 -3.13
N LEU A 20 -5.08 9.40 -3.95
CA LEU A 20 -5.31 7.97 -3.81
C LEU A 20 -4.15 7.16 -4.44
N ALA A 21 -3.55 6.30 -3.64
CA ALA A 21 -2.59 5.30 -4.08
C ALA A 21 -3.20 3.90 -3.95
N VAL A 22 -3.15 3.12 -5.02
CA VAL A 22 -3.75 1.78 -5.09
C VAL A 22 -2.73 0.79 -5.61
N GLY A 23 -2.55 -0.32 -4.91
CA GLY A 23 -1.57 -1.34 -5.25
C GLY A 23 -2.16 -2.74 -5.37
N GLY A 24 -1.57 -3.57 -6.23
CA GLY A 24 -1.94 -4.98 -6.35
C GLY A 24 -1.50 -5.79 -5.13
N ARG A 25 -2.17 -6.91 -4.90
CA ARG A 25 -1.86 -7.86 -3.82
C ARG A 25 -1.10 -9.08 -4.31
N ASP A 26 -1.29 -9.42 -5.58
CA ASP A 26 -0.72 -10.59 -6.26
C ASP A 26 -0.70 -10.36 -7.78
N GLY A 27 -0.23 -11.32 -8.54
CA GLY A 27 -0.15 -11.22 -10.00
C GLY A 27 -1.50 -10.99 -10.67
N SER A 28 -2.57 -11.58 -10.16
CA SER A 28 -3.93 -11.39 -10.70
C SER A 28 -4.46 -9.98 -10.45
N SER A 29 -4.31 -9.48 -9.24
CA SER A 29 -4.76 -8.13 -8.87
C SER A 29 -3.88 -7.05 -9.50
N ASN A 30 -2.56 -7.26 -9.65
CA ASN A 30 -1.69 -6.39 -10.43
C ASN A 30 -2.20 -6.25 -11.87
N SER A 31 -2.50 -7.38 -12.52
CA SER A 31 -3.03 -7.39 -13.88
C SER A 31 -4.38 -6.66 -13.96
N ALA A 32 -5.29 -6.95 -13.05
CA ALA A 32 -6.60 -6.30 -13.01
C ALA A 32 -6.49 -4.79 -12.79
N LEU A 33 -5.63 -4.37 -11.87
CA LEU A 33 -5.40 -2.96 -11.56
C LEU A 33 -4.91 -2.17 -12.78
N VAL A 34 -3.85 -2.67 -13.42
CA VAL A 34 -3.24 -2.01 -14.59
C VAL A 34 -4.20 -2.01 -15.80
N ARG A 35 -4.92 -3.11 -16.03
CA ARG A 35 -5.81 -3.23 -17.18
C ARG A 35 -7.11 -2.43 -17.06
N LYS A 36 -7.65 -2.30 -15.84
CA LYS A 36 -8.99 -1.74 -15.61
C LYS A 36 -8.97 -0.32 -15.05
N HIS A 37 -7.93 0.07 -14.32
CA HIS A 37 -7.93 1.29 -13.53
C HIS A 37 -6.80 2.27 -13.84
N MET A 38 -5.85 1.89 -14.69
CA MET A 38 -4.79 2.79 -15.11
C MET A 38 -5.33 3.82 -16.12
N GLU A 39 -5.19 5.09 -15.80
CA GLU A 39 -5.60 6.25 -16.60
C GLU A 39 -4.39 7.07 -17.05
N ASN A 40 -4.56 7.93 -18.05
CA ASN A 40 -3.45 8.63 -18.71
C ASN A 40 -2.60 9.53 -17.80
N ASP A 41 -3.21 10.11 -16.78
CA ASP A 41 -2.51 11.04 -15.87
C ASP A 41 -1.90 10.35 -14.65
N ASP A 42 -2.10 9.05 -14.51
CA ASP A 42 -1.57 8.28 -13.39
C ASP A 42 -0.05 8.16 -13.43
N LYS A 43 0.54 7.95 -12.26
CA LYS A 43 1.93 7.51 -12.12
C LYS A 43 1.97 6.08 -11.64
N ILE A 44 2.75 5.25 -12.31
CA ILE A 44 2.79 3.81 -12.07
C ILE A 44 4.11 3.46 -11.41
N PHE A 45 4.02 2.92 -10.20
CA PHE A 45 5.17 2.57 -9.37
C PHE A 45 5.47 1.08 -9.42
N HIS A 46 6.75 0.76 -9.43
CA HIS A 46 7.26 -0.59 -9.26
C HIS A 46 8.62 -0.56 -8.55
N ALA A 47 9.00 -1.62 -7.89
CA ALA A 47 10.32 -1.76 -7.29
C ALA A 47 11.16 -2.77 -8.05
N GLU A 48 12.48 -2.60 -8.02
CA GLU A 48 13.44 -3.53 -8.65
C GLU A 48 13.67 -4.78 -7.78
N ILE A 49 12.59 -5.43 -7.42
CA ILE A 49 12.61 -6.66 -6.65
C ILE A 49 11.49 -7.59 -7.13
N ASN A 50 11.77 -8.87 -7.24
CA ASN A 50 10.77 -9.85 -7.56
C ASN A 50 9.63 -9.83 -6.53
N GLY A 51 8.39 -9.95 -7.01
CA GLY A 51 7.21 -9.88 -6.16
C GLY A 51 6.83 -8.48 -5.74
N SER A 52 7.34 -7.43 -6.41
CA SER A 52 6.86 -6.07 -6.22
C SER A 52 5.43 -5.93 -6.74
N PRO A 53 4.54 -5.25 -5.99
CA PRO A 53 3.27 -4.82 -6.55
C PRO A 53 3.48 -3.71 -7.58
N PHE A 54 2.50 -3.53 -8.45
CA PHE A 54 2.27 -2.24 -9.08
C PHE A 54 1.44 -1.37 -8.14
N PHE A 55 1.88 -0.14 -7.93
CA PHE A 55 1.06 0.91 -7.33
C PHE A 55 0.71 1.96 -8.37
N ILE A 56 -0.53 2.40 -8.35
CA ILE A 56 -1.01 3.52 -9.17
C ILE A 56 -1.27 4.69 -8.24
N LEU A 57 -0.58 5.80 -8.46
CA LEU A 57 -0.90 7.06 -7.83
C LEU A 57 -1.85 7.82 -8.75
N LYS A 58 -3.06 8.07 -8.26
CA LYS A 58 -4.09 8.85 -8.95
C LYS A 58 -3.80 10.34 -8.79
N ASP A 59 -2.87 10.82 -9.60
CA ASP A 59 -2.42 12.20 -9.56
C ASP A 59 -3.08 12.98 -10.71
N ARG A 60 -3.96 13.89 -10.34
CA ARG A 60 -4.62 14.80 -11.28
C ARG A 60 -4.07 16.23 -11.19
N SER A 61 -2.95 16.43 -10.48
CA SER A 61 -2.30 17.72 -10.39
C SER A 61 -1.46 18.00 -11.62
N GLU A 62 -1.40 19.25 -12.02
CA GLU A 62 -0.53 19.72 -13.12
C GLU A 62 0.94 19.75 -12.71
N SER A 63 1.24 19.72 -11.42
CA SER A 63 2.59 19.72 -10.87
C SER A 63 2.88 18.43 -10.12
N LEU A 64 4.17 18.03 -10.09
CA LEU A 64 4.60 16.91 -9.26
C LEU A 64 4.40 17.22 -7.78
N MET A 65 3.92 16.24 -7.03
CA MET A 65 3.75 16.30 -5.59
C MET A 65 4.78 15.38 -4.93
N PRO A 66 5.98 15.89 -4.59
CA PRO A 66 7.11 15.07 -4.13
C PRO A 66 6.78 14.16 -2.94
N LEU A 67 5.99 14.64 -1.98
CA LEU A 67 5.60 13.86 -0.82
C LEU A 67 4.73 12.66 -1.19
N SER A 68 3.76 12.84 -2.08
CA SER A 68 2.93 11.74 -2.60
C SER A 68 3.75 10.72 -3.38
N LEU A 69 4.75 11.17 -4.14
CA LEU A 69 5.68 10.29 -4.86
C LEU A 69 6.53 9.45 -3.89
N GLU A 70 7.10 10.07 -2.87
CA GLU A 70 7.90 9.38 -1.84
C GLU A 70 7.07 8.36 -1.05
N GLU A 71 5.89 8.72 -0.62
CA GLU A 71 4.98 7.85 0.11
C GLU A 71 4.54 6.64 -0.74
N THR A 72 4.21 6.86 -2.00
CA THR A 72 3.83 5.76 -2.91
C THR A 72 5.03 4.85 -3.22
N ALA A 73 6.23 5.41 -3.37
CA ALA A 73 7.46 4.64 -3.53
C ALA A 73 7.73 3.76 -2.31
N GLN A 74 7.57 4.30 -1.11
CA GLN A 74 7.74 3.56 0.13
C GLN A 74 6.74 2.40 0.25
N ALA A 75 5.46 2.64 -0.04
CA ALA A 75 4.44 1.60 -0.05
C ALA A 75 4.78 0.48 -1.04
N THR A 76 5.23 0.83 -2.23
CA THR A 76 5.61 -0.13 -3.27
C THR A 76 6.72 -1.07 -2.80
N VAL A 77 7.77 -0.54 -2.17
CA VAL A 77 8.88 -1.33 -1.62
C VAL A 77 8.42 -2.14 -0.41
N CYS A 78 7.70 -1.52 0.53
CA CYS A 78 7.26 -2.20 1.76
C CYS A 78 6.30 -3.36 1.50
N PHE A 79 5.42 -3.25 0.52
CA PHE A 79 4.51 -4.33 0.12
C PHE A 79 5.10 -5.31 -0.90
N SER A 80 6.39 -5.18 -1.20
CA SER A 80 7.14 -6.13 -2.00
C SER A 80 7.78 -7.21 -1.12
N ARG A 81 8.49 -8.12 -1.77
CA ARG A 81 9.28 -9.14 -1.08
C ARG A 81 10.39 -8.56 -0.17
N ALA A 82 10.73 -7.27 -0.33
CA ALA A 82 11.69 -6.58 0.54
C ALA A 82 11.33 -6.69 2.02
N TRP A 83 10.05 -6.67 2.35
CA TRP A 83 9.57 -6.83 3.73
C TRP A 83 10.00 -8.16 4.36
N GLN A 84 10.03 -9.23 3.57
CA GLN A 84 10.41 -10.57 4.03
C GLN A 84 11.92 -10.74 4.18
N VAL A 85 12.70 -10.11 3.31
CA VAL A 85 14.16 -10.30 3.27
C VAL A 85 14.93 -9.20 4.01
N SER A 86 14.24 -8.25 4.62
CA SER A 86 14.82 -7.12 5.36
C SER A 86 15.86 -6.36 4.54
N GLY A 87 15.55 -6.11 3.27
CA GLY A 87 16.46 -5.44 2.34
C GLY A 87 16.73 -3.98 2.73
N HIS A 88 17.97 -3.54 2.54
CA HIS A 88 18.39 -2.16 2.73
C HIS A 88 18.70 -1.50 1.39
N GLY A 89 18.53 -0.19 1.31
CA GLY A 89 18.94 0.61 0.15
C GLY A 89 18.11 0.32 -1.11
N LEU A 90 16.87 -0.08 -0.96
CA LEU A 90 15.98 -0.38 -2.06
C LEU A 90 15.40 0.89 -2.66
N SER A 91 15.14 0.83 -3.96
CA SER A 91 14.51 1.91 -4.71
C SER A 91 13.22 1.44 -5.34
N SER A 92 12.25 2.31 -5.39
CA SER A 92 11.12 2.25 -6.30
C SER A 92 11.35 3.23 -7.45
N PHE A 93 10.62 3.05 -8.53
CA PHE A 93 10.58 4.01 -9.61
C PHE A 93 9.14 4.21 -10.06
N TRP A 94 8.89 5.33 -10.69
CA TRP A 94 7.61 5.54 -11.37
C TRP A 94 7.82 5.84 -12.85
N VAL A 95 6.80 5.48 -13.61
CA VAL A 95 6.72 5.69 -15.06
C VAL A 95 5.32 6.19 -15.42
N LYS A 96 5.18 6.70 -16.63
CA LYS A 96 3.89 7.07 -17.19
C LYS A 96 3.15 5.85 -17.73
N PRO A 97 1.81 5.88 -17.82
CA PRO A 97 1.03 4.74 -18.33
C PRO A 97 1.41 4.26 -19.72
N ASP A 98 1.81 5.15 -20.63
CA ASP A 98 2.22 4.81 -21.99
C ASP A 98 3.54 4.02 -22.07
N GLN A 99 4.32 4.02 -20.98
CA GLN A 99 5.55 3.24 -20.86
C GLN A 99 5.30 1.77 -20.50
N ILE A 100 4.06 1.39 -20.17
CA ILE A 100 3.70 0.03 -19.78
C ILE A 100 3.05 -0.71 -20.94
N LYS A 101 3.63 -1.86 -21.31
CA LYS A 101 3.11 -2.73 -22.37
C LYS A 101 2.53 -4.00 -21.75
N LYS A 102 1.32 -4.33 -22.18
CA LYS A 102 0.52 -5.47 -21.69
C LYS A 102 0.82 -6.78 -22.42
N ALA A 103 1.66 -6.76 -23.44
CA ALA A 103 2.05 -7.91 -24.24
C ALA A 103 3.56 -8.10 -24.20
N ALA A 104 3.98 -9.37 -24.16
CA ALA A 104 5.38 -9.71 -24.32
C ALA A 104 5.88 -9.40 -25.73
N PRO A 105 7.16 -9.04 -25.92
CA PRO A 105 7.78 -9.05 -27.23
C PRO A 105 7.67 -10.43 -27.88
N THR A 106 7.69 -10.46 -29.21
CA THR A 106 7.62 -11.71 -29.98
C THR A 106 8.72 -12.70 -29.52
N GLY A 107 8.32 -13.92 -29.21
CA GLY A 107 9.23 -14.98 -28.74
C GLY A 107 9.55 -14.98 -27.23
N GLN A 108 8.94 -14.09 -26.47
CA GLN A 108 9.09 -14.05 -25.01
C GLN A 108 7.76 -14.37 -24.31
N SER A 109 7.85 -15.01 -23.15
CA SER A 109 6.70 -15.21 -22.26
C SER A 109 6.83 -14.33 -21.03
N MET A 110 5.69 -13.82 -20.55
CA MET A 110 5.62 -13.06 -19.30
C MET A 110 4.79 -13.83 -18.26
N GLY A 111 5.23 -13.80 -17.01
CA GLY A 111 4.45 -14.32 -15.90
C GLY A 111 3.14 -13.57 -15.73
N LYS A 112 2.17 -14.25 -15.11
CA LYS A 112 0.86 -13.64 -14.81
C LYS A 112 1.03 -12.38 -13.94
N GLY A 113 0.45 -11.27 -14.36
CA GLY A 113 0.55 -9.99 -13.67
C GLY A 113 1.84 -9.22 -13.94
N SER A 114 2.68 -9.70 -14.84
CA SER A 114 3.87 -9.01 -15.30
C SER A 114 3.56 -8.13 -16.50
N PHE A 115 4.33 -7.04 -16.64
CA PHE A 115 4.25 -6.11 -17.76
C PHE A 115 5.64 -5.67 -18.14
N MET A 116 5.81 -5.30 -19.42
CA MET A 116 7.05 -4.70 -19.89
C MET A 116 7.02 -3.20 -19.64
N ILE A 117 8.11 -2.67 -19.10
CA ILE A 117 8.28 -1.24 -18.81
C ILE A 117 9.38 -0.70 -19.72
N TYR A 118 9.05 0.31 -20.51
CA TYR A 118 9.93 0.92 -21.48
C TYR A 118 10.27 2.36 -21.09
N GLY A 119 11.42 2.84 -21.58
CA GLY A 119 11.82 4.23 -21.44
C GLY A 119 12.38 4.58 -20.05
N THR A 120 12.43 5.88 -19.78
CA THR A 120 13.06 6.42 -18.58
C THR A 120 12.26 6.11 -17.33
N ARG A 121 12.96 5.62 -16.31
CA ARG A 121 12.42 5.35 -14.97
C ARG A 121 12.84 6.45 -14.00
N ASN A 122 11.90 6.92 -13.22
CA ASN A 122 12.13 7.97 -12.22
C ASN A 122 12.33 7.30 -10.85
N PHE A 123 13.58 7.10 -10.44
CA PHE A 123 13.92 6.38 -9.22
C PHE A 123 13.75 7.23 -7.98
N ILE A 124 13.24 6.60 -6.91
CA ILE A 124 13.09 7.16 -5.58
C ILE A 124 13.67 6.16 -4.57
N LYS A 125 14.67 6.59 -3.80
CA LYS A 125 15.23 5.78 -2.71
C LYS A 125 14.23 5.66 -1.57
N VAL A 126 14.12 4.45 -1.03
CA VAL A 126 13.32 4.17 0.16
C VAL A 126 14.26 3.92 1.33
N ALA A 127 14.27 4.86 2.27
CA ALA A 127 15.25 4.89 3.36
C ALA A 127 15.02 3.80 4.41
N SER A 128 13.77 3.39 4.63
CA SER A 128 13.42 2.42 5.66
C SER A 128 12.16 1.64 5.31
N LEU A 129 12.08 0.42 5.81
CA LEU A 129 10.89 -0.42 5.72
C LEU A 129 10.03 -0.18 6.95
N LYS A 130 9.08 0.73 6.85
CA LYS A 130 8.08 1.05 7.86
C LYS A 130 6.73 1.24 7.20
N LEU A 131 5.71 0.68 7.85
CA LEU A 131 4.30 0.90 7.51
C LEU A 131 3.52 1.23 8.78
N ALA A 132 2.34 1.75 8.59
CA ALA A 132 1.35 1.85 9.66
C ALA A 132 0.04 1.19 9.22
N VAL A 133 -0.68 0.66 10.20
CA VAL A 133 -2.05 0.17 10.05
C VAL A 133 -2.92 1.06 10.92
N GLY A 134 -4.02 1.55 10.39
CA GLY A 134 -4.90 2.46 11.12
C GLY A 134 -6.37 2.28 10.79
N ILE A 135 -7.22 2.93 11.57
CA ILE A 135 -8.65 3.02 11.31
C ILE A 135 -8.99 4.44 10.88
N LEU A 136 -9.40 4.55 9.63
CA LEU A 136 -9.86 5.78 9.00
C LEU A 136 -11.37 5.93 9.24
N LYS A 137 -11.80 7.12 9.64
CA LYS A 137 -13.21 7.49 9.65
C LYS A 137 -13.57 8.24 8.36
N GLU A 138 -14.54 7.75 7.64
CA GLU A 138 -15.11 8.38 6.44
C GLU A 138 -16.61 8.47 6.62
N ASP A 139 -17.11 9.68 6.83
CA ASP A 139 -18.50 9.94 7.25
C ASP A 139 -18.87 9.11 8.50
N GLU A 140 -19.89 8.27 8.41
CA GLU A 140 -20.31 7.38 9.49
C GLU A 140 -19.62 5.99 9.43
N ASN A 141 -18.70 5.78 8.49
CA ASN A 141 -18.03 4.51 8.28
C ASN A 141 -16.62 4.50 8.85
N PHE A 142 -16.15 3.30 9.19
CA PHE A 142 -14.78 3.05 9.62
C PHE A 142 -14.13 2.07 8.67
N LEU A 143 -12.92 2.39 8.24
CA LEU A 143 -12.15 1.62 7.27
C LEU A 143 -10.79 1.26 7.85
N LEU A 144 -10.40 0.00 7.74
CA LEU A 144 -9.05 -0.44 8.07
C LEU A 144 -8.15 -0.15 6.87
N VAL A 145 -7.07 0.58 7.09
CA VAL A 145 -6.14 1.01 6.05
C VAL A 145 -4.70 0.76 6.47
N SER A 146 -3.83 0.46 5.52
CA SER A 146 -2.40 0.37 5.74
C SER A 146 -1.62 1.11 4.67
N GLY A 147 -0.50 1.68 5.06
CA GLY A 147 0.35 2.46 4.17
C GLY A 147 1.55 3.08 4.89
N PRO A 148 2.21 4.05 4.25
CA PRO A 148 3.29 4.81 4.87
C PRO A 148 2.86 5.48 6.17
N VAL A 149 3.81 5.66 7.08
CA VAL A 149 3.52 6.10 8.46
C VAL A 149 2.83 7.47 8.50
N GLU A 150 3.37 8.47 7.83
CA GLU A 150 2.87 9.85 7.95
C GLU A 150 1.42 10.03 7.47
N PRO A 151 1.01 9.52 6.30
CA PRO A 151 -0.38 9.66 5.87
C PRO A 151 -1.35 8.86 6.74
N ILE A 152 -0.95 7.70 7.24
CA ILE A 152 -1.81 6.91 8.15
C ILE A 152 -1.97 7.65 9.49
N LYS A 153 -0.91 8.17 10.07
CA LYS A 153 -0.99 9.01 11.28
C LYS A 153 -1.90 10.22 11.08
N LYS A 154 -1.78 10.88 9.94
CA LYS A 154 -2.55 12.08 9.63
C LYS A 154 -4.04 11.80 9.50
N ASN A 155 -4.40 10.68 8.87
CA ASN A 155 -5.78 10.41 8.42
C ASN A 155 -6.57 9.48 9.36
N CYS A 156 -5.91 8.77 10.27
CA CYS A 156 -6.56 7.73 11.08
C CYS A 156 -6.79 8.13 12.53
N LEU A 157 -7.85 7.60 13.12
CA LEU A 157 -8.21 7.78 14.54
C LEU A 157 -7.22 7.10 15.48
N CYS A 158 -6.80 5.91 15.12
CA CYS A 158 -5.80 5.13 15.83
C CYS A 158 -4.92 4.41 14.82
N TYR A 159 -3.70 4.11 15.21
CA TYR A 159 -2.73 3.44 14.34
C TYR A 159 -1.69 2.66 15.14
N VAL A 160 -1.08 1.71 14.49
CA VAL A 160 0.16 1.05 14.92
C VAL A 160 1.21 1.21 13.84
N ILE A 161 2.46 1.38 14.24
CA ILE A 161 3.61 1.39 13.33
C ILE A 161 4.24 0.01 13.39
N ILE A 162 4.55 -0.55 12.22
CA ILE A 162 5.15 -1.87 12.06
C ILE A 162 6.43 -1.80 11.25
N GLU A 163 7.34 -2.72 11.56
CA GLU A 163 8.59 -2.95 10.84
C GLU A 163 8.74 -4.45 10.54
N PRO A 164 9.61 -4.83 9.57
CA PRO A 164 9.88 -6.23 9.27
C PRO A 164 10.47 -7.00 10.45
N GLY A 165 10.18 -8.29 10.49
CA GLY A 165 10.68 -9.19 11.55
C GLY A 165 9.69 -9.38 12.69
N GLY A 166 10.09 -10.09 13.72
CA GLY A 166 9.22 -10.33 14.88
C GLY A 166 8.29 -11.51 14.69
N SER A 167 6.99 -11.26 14.69
CA SER A 167 5.96 -12.31 14.76
C SER A 167 5.31 -12.61 13.41
N PRO A 168 4.78 -13.84 13.21
CA PRO A 168 3.98 -14.18 12.03
C PRO A 168 2.75 -13.29 11.87
N ILE A 169 2.24 -13.19 10.64
CA ILE A 169 1.11 -12.31 10.28
C ILE A 169 -0.10 -12.50 11.20
N SER A 170 -0.49 -13.75 11.46
CA SER A 170 -1.66 -14.05 12.29
C SER A 170 -1.54 -13.52 13.71
N ASP A 171 -0.36 -13.59 14.29
CA ASP A 171 -0.10 -13.12 15.67
C ASP A 171 -0.09 -11.59 15.71
N VAL A 172 0.53 -10.95 14.73
CA VAL A 172 0.54 -9.48 14.61
C VAL A 172 -0.87 -8.95 14.39
N ALA A 173 -1.65 -9.59 13.52
CA ALA A 173 -3.06 -9.23 13.28
C ALA A 173 -3.89 -9.25 14.56
N LYS A 174 -3.75 -10.31 15.38
CA LYS A 174 -4.43 -10.41 16.69
C LYS A 174 -4.00 -9.30 17.64
N LYS A 175 -2.70 -8.98 17.70
CA LYS A 175 -2.18 -7.90 18.55
C LYS A 175 -2.71 -6.53 18.13
N ILE A 176 -2.72 -6.22 16.84
CA ILE A 176 -3.25 -4.96 16.32
C ILE A 176 -4.74 -4.85 16.63
N ARG A 177 -5.50 -5.92 16.39
CA ARG A 177 -6.92 -5.96 16.71
C ARG A 177 -7.18 -5.69 18.19
N ALA A 178 -6.43 -6.34 19.07
CA ALA A 178 -6.55 -6.13 20.52
C ALA A 178 -6.24 -4.68 20.90
N GLU A 179 -5.24 -4.08 20.30
CA GLU A 179 -4.87 -2.69 20.54
C GLU A 179 -5.97 -1.72 20.11
N PHE A 180 -6.55 -1.91 18.93
CA PHE A 180 -7.62 -1.04 18.44
C PHE A 180 -8.92 -1.23 19.23
N ASN A 181 -9.23 -2.44 19.66
CA ASN A 181 -10.39 -2.71 20.52
C ASN A 181 -10.30 -2.00 21.89
N LYS A 182 -9.10 -1.73 22.39
CA LYS A 182 -8.94 -0.91 23.60
C LYS A 182 -9.27 0.56 23.36
N SER A 183 -9.09 1.05 22.13
CA SER A 183 -9.40 2.43 21.77
C SER A 183 -10.90 2.67 21.68
N ASP A 184 -11.66 1.71 21.16
CA ASP A 184 -13.11 1.78 21.04
C ASP A 184 -13.69 0.37 20.83
N ASP A 185 -14.58 -0.05 21.74
CA ASP A 185 -15.21 -1.37 21.71
C ASP A 185 -16.01 -1.66 20.41
N LYS A 186 -16.45 -0.62 19.71
CA LYS A 186 -17.17 -0.81 18.42
C LYS A 186 -16.31 -1.49 17.37
N PHE A 187 -14.99 -1.32 17.41
CA PHE A 187 -14.08 -1.92 16.42
C PHE A 187 -14.06 -3.46 16.50
N GLN A 188 -14.34 -4.03 17.70
CA GLN A 188 -14.46 -5.46 17.85
C GLN A 188 -15.57 -6.07 16.98
N LYS A 189 -16.66 -5.31 16.78
CA LYS A 189 -17.82 -5.75 15.98
C LYS A 189 -17.62 -5.46 14.50
N LEU A 190 -16.85 -4.45 14.16
CA LEU A 190 -16.65 -4.00 12.78
C LEU A 190 -15.58 -4.79 12.03
N PHE A 191 -14.53 -5.23 12.73
CA PHE A 191 -13.37 -5.87 12.11
C PHE A 191 -13.05 -7.22 12.75
N VAL A 192 -12.87 -8.22 11.90
CA VAL A 192 -12.41 -9.55 12.31
C VAL A 192 -10.90 -9.68 12.08
N VAL A 193 -10.27 -10.73 12.62
CA VAL A 193 -8.81 -10.94 12.51
C VAL A 193 -8.35 -10.94 11.04
N ASP A 194 -9.12 -11.56 10.15
CA ASP A 194 -8.77 -11.63 8.73
C ASP A 194 -8.69 -10.27 8.04
N ASP A 195 -9.44 -9.28 8.50
CA ASP A 195 -9.32 -7.90 7.97
C ASP A 195 -7.94 -7.34 8.28
N TYR A 196 -7.42 -7.59 9.47
CA TYR A 196 -6.06 -7.18 9.88
C TYR A 196 -4.98 -7.96 9.14
N VAL A 197 -5.17 -9.27 8.93
CA VAL A 197 -4.26 -10.09 8.11
C VAL A 197 -4.15 -9.50 6.68
N ARG A 198 -5.27 -9.12 6.10
CA ARG A 198 -5.31 -8.52 4.75
C ARG A 198 -4.64 -7.14 4.69
N ALA A 199 -4.63 -6.39 5.77
CA ALA A 199 -3.98 -5.09 5.85
C ALA A 199 -2.45 -5.19 5.95
N LEU A 200 -1.93 -6.29 6.48
CA LEU A 200 -0.50 -6.49 6.72
C LEU A 200 0.27 -6.85 5.44
N PRO A 201 1.55 -6.46 5.33
CA PRO A 201 2.43 -6.97 4.30
C PRO A 201 2.69 -8.47 4.51
N THR A 202 3.07 -9.15 3.42
CA THR A 202 3.45 -10.57 3.51
C THR A 202 4.78 -10.71 4.23
N GLY A 203 4.84 -11.59 5.22
CA GLY A 203 6.02 -11.81 6.06
C GLY A 203 5.77 -11.44 7.52
N SER A 204 6.77 -11.66 8.36
CA SER A 204 6.71 -11.32 9.77
C SER A 204 6.81 -9.82 9.99
N SER A 205 6.14 -9.33 11.01
CA SER A 205 6.16 -7.92 11.43
C SER A 205 6.28 -7.79 12.94
N LYS A 206 6.80 -6.66 13.38
CA LYS A 206 6.80 -6.25 14.79
C LYS A 206 6.13 -4.88 14.91
N ILE A 207 5.34 -4.71 15.97
CA ILE A 207 4.77 -3.42 16.33
C ILE A 207 5.84 -2.64 17.09
N THR A 208 6.18 -1.45 16.60
CA THR A 208 7.19 -0.59 17.22
C THR A 208 6.60 0.59 17.95
N SER A 209 5.39 0.99 17.62
CA SER A 209 4.71 2.13 18.23
C SER A 209 3.21 2.05 18.01
N THR A 210 2.46 2.69 18.88
CA THR A 210 1.01 2.85 18.78
C THR A 210 0.65 4.32 19.00
N GLY A 211 -0.46 4.76 18.45
CA GLY A 211 -0.95 6.11 18.67
C GLY A 211 -2.45 6.24 18.43
N THR A 212 -3.00 7.29 19.00
CA THR A 212 -4.38 7.71 18.78
C THR A 212 -4.40 9.19 18.45
N GLN A 213 -5.33 9.59 17.60
CA GLN A 213 -5.54 10.98 17.25
C GLN A 213 -6.98 11.36 17.56
N LYS A 214 -7.17 12.47 18.28
CA LYS A 214 -8.48 13.10 18.37
C LYS A 214 -8.68 13.90 17.09
N LEU A 215 -9.57 13.42 16.22
CA LEU A 215 -10.05 14.26 15.13
C LEU A 215 -10.95 15.34 15.73
N ILE A 216 -10.54 16.58 15.56
CA ILE A 216 -11.31 17.77 15.97
C ILE A 216 -12.48 17.92 15.02
#